data_ea25ba3f274b75eeb327ac95681b7de8
#
_entry.id   ea25ba3f274b75eeb327ac95681b7de8
#
_cell.length_a   1.000
_cell.length_b   1.000
_cell.length_c   1.000
_cell.angle_alpha   90.00
_cell.angle_beta   90.00
_cell.angle_gamma   90.00
#
_symmetry.space_group_name_H-M   'P 1'
#
loop_
_entity.id
_entity.type
_entity.pdbx_description
1 polymer ?
#
loop_
_entity_poly.entity_id
_entity_poly.type
_entity_poly.pdbx_seq_one_letter_code
_entity_poly.pdbx_strand_id
1 'polypeptide(L)'
;MNRIRKPVFRIDGSADSGSISLFVVVIVLGLFAMLGLVVDGSTRLVAQQRVSNQAEQAARAAAQSVNVTALRAGSAATLDAAAATRAATAYLAAVPGMQDPHVQVTATTVTVTVRTTVQPQILSIAGIGPLTVTGNGSAQLLRGTTTGETP
;
A
#
# COMPACT_ATOMS: atom_id res chain seq x y z
N MET A 1 64.68 30.51 -52.81
CA MET A 1 63.52 31.10 -52.11
C MET A 1 62.66 29.91 -51.68
N ASN A 2 62.80 29.51 -50.42
CA ASN A 2 62.16 28.29 -49.85
C ASN A 2 60.92 28.74 -49.04
N ARG A 3 59.72 28.48 -49.58
CA ARG A 3 58.45 28.77 -48.91
C ARG A 3 58.13 27.64 -47.94
N ILE A 4 58.33 27.88 -46.67
CA ILE A 4 57.90 27.03 -45.56
C ILE A 4 56.38 27.10 -45.48
N ARG A 5 55.68 26.01 -45.89
CA ARG A 5 54.25 25.83 -45.65
C ARG A 5 54.05 25.44 -44.21
N LYS A 6 53.43 26.29 -43.41
CA LYS A 6 52.97 25.97 -42.04
C LYS A 6 51.81 24.98 -42.13
N PRO A 7 51.81 23.90 -41.38
CA PRO A 7 50.64 23.00 -41.29
C PRO A 7 49.51 23.76 -40.56
N VAL A 8 48.39 23.93 -41.23
CA VAL A 8 47.14 24.39 -40.59
C VAL A 8 46.56 23.20 -39.87
N PHE A 9 46.65 23.22 -38.56
CA PHE A 9 45.96 22.23 -37.69
C PHE A 9 44.46 22.55 -37.74
N ARG A 10 43.73 21.79 -38.54
CA ARG A 10 42.25 21.84 -38.58
C ARG A 10 41.77 21.08 -37.35
N ILE A 11 41.29 21.79 -36.35
CA ILE A 11 40.52 21.20 -35.25
C ILE A 11 39.12 20.92 -35.83
N ASP A 12 38.83 19.69 -36.22
CA ASP A 12 37.51 19.22 -36.57
C ASP A 12 36.67 19.18 -35.27
N GLY A 13 35.98 20.28 -34.97
CA GLY A 13 35.12 20.43 -33.80
C GLY A 13 33.73 19.78 -33.94
N SER A 14 33.53 18.82 -34.85
CA SER A 14 32.20 18.25 -35.14
C SER A 14 31.89 16.92 -34.43
N ALA A 15 32.85 16.31 -33.75
CA ALA A 15 32.63 15.03 -33.07
C ALA A 15 32.05 15.15 -31.63
N ASP A 16 32.23 16.31 -30.98
CA ASP A 16 31.82 16.50 -29.58
C ASP A 16 30.39 16.95 -29.37
N SER A 17 29.76 17.61 -30.34
CA SER A 17 28.39 18.14 -30.20
C SER A 17 27.31 17.06 -30.16
N GLY A 18 27.52 15.91 -30.79
CA GLY A 18 26.60 14.75 -30.74
C GLY A 18 26.64 13.99 -29.41
N SER A 19 27.82 13.90 -28.79
CA SER A 19 28.05 13.22 -27.51
C SER A 19 27.36 13.94 -26.34
N ILE A 20 27.47 15.28 -26.29
CA ILE A 20 26.85 16.09 -25.23
C ILE A 20 25.32 16.03 -25.32
N SER A 21 24.75 16.04 -26.54
CA SER A 21 23.31 15.95 -26.74
C SER A 21 22.73 14.62 -26.26
N LEU A 22 23.41 13.50 -26.56
CA LEU A 22 23.01 12.17 -26.10
C LEU A 22 23.09 12.06 -24.56
N PHE A 23 24.13 12.60 -23.96
CA PHE A 23 24.31 12.62 -22.50
C PHE A 23 23.20 13.40 -21.81
N VAL A 24 22.82 14.57 -22.30
CA VAL A 24 21.71 15.37 -21.76
C VAL A 24 20.40 14.61 -21.86
N VAL A 25 20.10 13.96 -22.98
CA VAL A 25 18.88 13.17 -23.13
C VAL A 25 18.81 12.04 -22.12
N VAL A 26 19.90 11.29 -21.91
CA VAL A 26 19.95 10.21 -20.93
C VAL A 26 19.74 10.71 -19.50
N ILE A 27 20.36 11.84 -19.12
CA ILE A 27 20.15 12.46 -17.81
C ILE A 27 18.70 12.88 -17.62
N VAL A 28 18.10 13.55 -18.60
CA VAL A 28 16.71 14.01 -18.53
C VAL A 28 15.75 12.82 -18.39
N LEU A 29 15.96 11.75 -19.14
CA LEU A 29 15.17 10.51 -19.00
C LEU A 29 15.34 9.88 -17.62
N GLY A 30 16.57 9.87 -17.09
CA GLY A 30 16.86 9.38 -15.74
C GLY A 30 16.14 10.18 -14.66
N LEU A 31 16.12 11.50 -14.78
CA LEU A 31 15.39 12.39 -13.87
C LEU A 31 13.87 12.15 -13.94
N PHE A 32 13.30 12.00 -15.13
CA PHE A 32 11.88 11.66 -15.28
C PHE A 32 11.54 10.30 -14.68
N ALA A 33 12.40 9.30 -14.86
CA ALA A 33 12.21 7.99 -14.24
C ALA A 33 12.24 8.08 -12.69
N MET A 34 13.14 8.87 -12.11
CA MET A 34 13.20 9.10 -10.67
C MET A 34 11.95 9.80 -10.16
N LEU A 35 11.48 10.85 -10.84
CA LEU A 35 10.24 11.54 -10.47
C LEU A 35 9.04 10.59 -10.54
N GLY A 36 8.96 9.76 -11.57
CA GLY A 36 7.94 8.74 -11.72
C GLY A 36 7.91 7.75 -10.55
N LEU A 37 9.08 7.27 -10.14
CA LEU A 37 9.20 6.35 -9.01
C LEU A 37 8.73 6.98 -7.69
N VAL A 38 9.03 8.26 -7.45
CA VAL A 38 8.60 8.98 -6.25
C VAL A 38 7.08 9.16 -6.23
N VAL A 39 6.47 9.55 -7.34
CA VAL A 39 5.01 9.76 -7.44
C VAL A 39 4.26 8.44 -7.27
N ASP A 40 4.64 7.40 -8.00
CA ASP A 40 3.96 6.11 -7.93
C ASP A 40 4.22 5.40 -6.59
N GLY A 41 5.43 5.57 -6.02
CA GLY A 41 5.78 5.05 -4.70
C GLY A 41 4.93 5.67 -3.58
N SER A 42 4.73 6.99 -3.61
CA SER A 42 3.87 7.68 -2.64
C SER A 42 2.41 7.24 -2.74
N THR A 43 1.88 7.09 -3.95
CA THR A 43 0.52 6.60 -4.20
C THR A 43 0.32 5.20 -3.62
N ARG A 44 1.30 4.32 -3.75
CA ARG A 44 1.26 2.97 -3.17
C ARG A 44 1.24 3.01 -1.65
N LEU A 45 2.04 3.87 -1.01
CA LEU A 45 2.08 4.01 0.45
C LEU A 45 0.74 4.52 1.00
N VAL A 46 0.14 5.52 0.37
CA VAL A 46 -1.18 6.03 0.73
C VAL A 46 -2.25 4.95 0.59
N ALA A 47 -2.21 4.18 -0.49
CA ALA A 47 -3.12 3.05 -0.68
C ALA A 47 -2.93 1.98 0.40
N GLN A 48 -1.68 1.65 0.77
CA GLN A 48 -1.36 0.71 1.84
C GLN A 48 -1.97 1.14 3.18
N GLN A 49 -1.80 2.41 3.56
CA GLN A 49 -2.38 2.96 4.78
C GLN A 49 -3.91 2.91 4.74
N ARG A 50 -4.52 3.32 3.62
CA ARG A 50 -5.96 3.29 3.44
C ARG A 50 -6.53 1.87 3.61
N VAL A 51 -5.93 0.88 2.95
CA VAL A 51 -6.40 -0.52 3.02
C VAL A 51 -6.24 -1.08 4.43
N SER A 52 -5.12 -0.81 5.10
CA SER A 52 -4.89 -1.22 6.50
C SER A 52 -5.91 -0.57 7.45
N ASN A 53 -6.18 0.72 7.30
CA ASN A 53 -7.21 1.40 8.09
C ASN A 53 -8.60 0.79 7.89
N GLN A 54 -8.96 0.42 6.65
CA GLN A 54 -10.25 -0.24 6.38
C GLN A 54 -10.30 -1.65 6.98
N ALA A 55 -9.21 -2.41 6.94
CA ALA A 55 -9.12 -3.71 7.58
C ALA A 55 -9.27 -3.61 9.10
N GLU A 56 -8.67 -2.59 9.74
CA GLU A 56 -8.84 -2.33 11.17
C GLU A 56 -10.28 -1.95 11.54
N GLN A 57 -10.93 -1.09 10.75
CA GLN A 57 -12.33 -0.72 10.99
C GLN A 57 -13.25 -1.94 10.84
N ALA A 58 -13.02 -2.79 9.83
CA ALA A 58 -13.74 -4.04 9.67
C ALA A 58 -13.54 -4.99 10.85
N ALA A 59 -12.30 -5.11 11.34
CA ALA A 59 -11.98 -5.92 12.51
C ALA A 59 -12.66 -5.38 13.78
N ARG A 60 -12.70 -4.06 13.97
CA ARG A 60 -13.42 -3.42 15.09
C ARG A 60 -14.93 -3.66 15.01
N ALA A 61 -15.53 -3.53 13.82
CA ALA A 61 -16.94 -3.82 13.62
C ALA A 61 -17.27 -5.29 13.95
N ALA A 62 -16.41 -6.22 13.54
CA ALA A 62 -16.53 -7.62 13.85
C ALA A 62 -16.34 -7.95 15.34
N ALA A 63 -15.41 -7.28 16.02
CA ALA A 63 -15.14 -7.49 17.45
C ALA A 63 -16.29 -7.07 18.37
N GLN A 64 -17.28 -6.33 17.86
CA GLN A 64 -18.51 -6.03 18.59
C GLN A 64 -19.52 -7.20 18.62
N SER A 65 -19.28 -8.26 17.83
CA SER A 65 -20.16 -9.42 17.74
C SER A 65 -19.90 -10.39 18.91
N VAL A 66 -20.38 -10.03 20.09
CA VAL A 66 -20.23 -10.85 21.31
C VAL A 66 -21.23 -12.00 21.30
N ASN A 67 -20.80 -13.18 21.75
CA ASN A 67 -21.70 -14.32 21.97
C ASN A 67 -22.55 -14.09 23.24
N VAL A 68 -23.71 -13.49 23.06
CA VAL A 68 -24.63 -13.15 24.15
C VAL A 68 -25.17 -14.40 24.86
N THR A 69 -25.33 -15.53 24.15
CA THR A 69 -25.83 -16.77 24.73
C THR A 69 -24.82 -17.35 25.73
N ALA A 70 -23.53 -17.39 25.37
CA ALA A 70 -22.47 -17.82 26.27
C ALA A 70 -22.34 -16.89 27.47
N LEU A 71 -22.48 -15.59 27.26
CA LEU A 71 -22.40 -14.60 28.32
C LEU A 71 -23.55 -14.75 29.34
N ARG A 72 -24.79 -14.98 28.86
CA ARG A 72 -25.95 -15.22 29.73
C ARG A 72 -25.85 -16.53 30.51
N ALA A 73 -25.14 -17.52 29.97
CA ALA A 73 -24.84 -18.77 30.67
C ALA A 73 -23.73 -18.65 31.72
N GLY A 74 -23.22 -17.45 32.00
CA GLY A 74 -22.13 -17.20 32.96
C GLY A 74 -20.73 -17.58 32.44
N SER A 75 -20.60 -17.88 31.14
CA SER A 75 -19.32 -18.17 30.51
C SER A 75 -18.53 -16.89 30.24
N ALA A 76 -17.21 -17.02 30.10
CA ALA A 76 -16.37 -15.89 29.70
C ALA A 76 -16.86 -15.30 28.37
N ALA A 77 -16.77 -13.97 28.22
CA ALA A 77 -17.11 -13.29 27.00
C ALA A 77 -16.27 -13.80 25.81
N THR A 78 -16.93 -14.26 24.77
CA THR A 78 -16.32 -14.74 23.54
C THR A 78 -17.01 -14.09 22.34
N LEU A 79 -16.36 -14.14 21.21
CA LEU A 79 -16.92 -13.66 19.94
C LEU A 79 -17.82 -14.73 19.31
N ASP A 80 -18.91 -14.28 18.70
CA ASP A 80 -19.67 -15.08 17.75
C ASP A 80 -18.97 -15.04 16.39
N ALA A 81 -18.28 -16.12 16.02
CA ALA A 81 -17.47 -16.16 14.80
C ALA A 81 -18.29 -15.91 13.52
N ALA A 82 -19.52 -16.45 13.45
CA ALA A 82 -20.37 -16.26 12.28
C ALA A 82 -20.87 -14.82 12.17
N ALA A 83 -21.29 -14.20 13.28
CA ALA A 83 -21.74 -12.82 13.31
C ALA A 83 -20.57 -11.87 13.03
N ALA A 84 -19.41 -12.11 13.61
CA ALA A 84 -18.19 -11.32 13.39
C ALA A 84 -17.75 -11.34 11.92
N THR A 85 -17.73 -12.53 11.30
CA THR A 85 -17.39 -12.66 9.87
C THR A 85 -18.37 -11.89 8.99
N ARG A 86 -19.68 -12.01 9.25
CA ARG A 86 -20.70 -11.23 8.51
C ARG A 86 -20.54 -9.74 8.68
N ALA A 87 -20.25 -9.26 9.89
CA ALA A 87 -20.07 -7.84 10.16
C ALA A 87 -18.85 -7.27 9.43
N ALA A 88 -17.70 -7.94 9.48
CA ALA A 88 -16.50 -7.53 8.75
C ALA A 88 -16.71 -7.51 7.23
N THR A 89 -17.32 -8.57 6.69
CA THR A 89 -17.57 -8.68 5.25
C THR A 89 -18.57 -7.62 4.76
N ALA A 90 -19.64 -7.38 5.52
CA ALA A 90 -20.63 -6.35 5.21
C ALA A 90 -19.99 -4.94 5.23
N TYR A 91 -19.12 -4.66 6.20
CA TYR A 91 -18.39 -3.40 6.25
C TYR A 91 -17.53 -3.22 5.00
N LEU A 92 -16.72 -4.21 4.64
CA LEU A 92 -15.81 -4.12 3.49
C LEU A 92 -16.57 -4.08 2.16
N ALA A 93 -17.72 -4.73 2.04
CA ALA A 93 -18.56 -4.67 0.85
C ALA A 93 -19.12 -3.26 0.59
N ALA A 94 -19.28 -2.45 1.64
CA ALA A 94 -19.70 -1.05 1.51
C ALA A 94 -18.57 -0.10 1.12
N VAL A 95 -17.31 -0.55 1.15
CA VAL A 95 -16.13 0.28 0.83
C VAL A 95 -15.66 -0.02 -0.60
N PRO A 96 -15.72 0.96 -1.52
CA PRO A 96 -15.32 0.73 -2.90
C PRO A 96 -13.85 0.33 -3.05
N GLY A 97 -13.59 -0.63 -3.93
CA GLY A 97 -12.25 -1.06 -4.29
C GLY A 97 -11.62 -2.09 -3.34
N MET A 98 -12.34 -2.54 -2.31
CA MET A 98 -11.89 -3.64 -1.45
C MET A 98 -12.18 -4.99 -2.10
N GLN A 99 -11.19 -5.86 -2.12
CA GLN A 99 -11.23 -7.18 -2.78
C GLN A 99 -10.73 -8.26 -1.83
N ASP A 100 -11.20 -9.49 -2.03
CA ASP A 100 -10.75 -10.70 -1.33
C ASP A 100 -10.69 -10.56 0.20
N PRO A 101 -11.80 -10.21 0.88
CA PRO A 101 -11.81 -10.10 2.33
C PRO A 101 -11.62 -11.49 2.96
N HIS A 102 -10.57 -11.62 3.77
CA HIS A 102 -10.31 -12.83 4.56
C HIS A 102 -10.41 -12.48 6.04
N VAL A 103 -11.35 -13.12 6.73
CA VAL A 103 -11.66 -12.86 8.14
C VAL A 103 -11.34 -14.09 8.96
N GLN A 104 -10.47 -13.97 9.93
CA GLN A 104 -10.15 -15.00 10.92
C GLN A 104 -10.67 -14.56 12.29
N VAL A 105 -11.48 -15.41 12.91
CA VAL A 105 -12.06 -15.12 14.23
C VAL A 105 -11.62 -16.20 15.21
N THR A 106 -11.04 -15.77 16.31
CA THR A 106 -10.76 -16.61 17.48
C THR A 106 -11.78 -16.32 18.58
N ALA A 107 -11.63 -16.91 19.74
CA ALA A 107 -12.53 -16.65 20.87
C ALA A 107 -12.58 -15.15 21.27
N THR A 108 -11.49 -14.41 21.11
CA THR A 108 -11.35 -13.02 21.61
C THR A 108 -10.77 -12.05 20.57
N THR A 109 -10.28 -12.52 19.43
CA THR A 109 -9.60 -11.69 18.45
C THR A 109 -10.19 -11.90 17.07
N VAL A 110 -10.33 -10.82 16.33
CA VAL A 110 -10.64 -10.84 14.90
C VAL A 110 -9.45 -10.29 14.14
N THR A 111 -9.01 -11.00 13.11
CA THR A 111 -8.01 -10.53 12.14
C THR A 111 -8.65 -10.47 10.77
N VAL A 112 -8.51 -9.34 10.11
CA VAL A 112 -9.04 -9.09 8.77
C VAL A 112 -7.91 -8.77 7.83
N THR A 113 -7.86 -9.47 6.70
CA THR A 113 -6.96 -9.18 5.58
C THR A 113 -7.81 -8.81 4.37
N VAL A 114 -7.45 -7.74 3.68
CA VAL A 114 -8.17 -7.28 2.50
C VAL A 114 -7.18 -6.74 1.47
N ARG A 115 -7.55 -6.78 0.20
CA ARG A 115 -6.72 -6.33 -0.91
C ARG A 115 -7.39 -5.18 -1.66
N THR A 116 -6.56 -4.38 -2.31
CA THR A 116 -7.00 -3.39 -3.30
C THR A 116 -6.01 -3.35 -4.44
N THR A 117 -6.44 -2.82 -5.57
CA THR A 117 -5.59 -2.65 -6.76
C THR A 117 -5.37 -1.17 -7.00
N VAL A 118 -4.11 -0.79 -7.21
CA VAL A 118 -3.68 0.58 -7.50
C VAL A 118 -3.06 0.63 -8.88
N GLN A 119 -3.49 1.58 -9.70
CA GLN A 119 -2.90 1.84 -11.01
C GLN A 119 -1.72 2.81 -10.84
N PRO A 120 -0.49 2.43 -11.24
CA PRO A 120 0.62 3.37 -11.33
C PRO A 120 0.30 4.42 -12.39
N GLN A 121 0.62 5.68 -12.15
CA GLN A 121 0.37 6.74 -13.11
C GLN A 121 1.50 6.88 -14.12
N ILE A 122 2.72 6.93 -13.67
CA ILE A 122 3.89 7.15 -14.52
C ILE A 122 4.49 5.82 -15.01
N LEU A 123 4.59 4.83 -14.13
CA LEU A 123 5.11 3.51 -14.49
C LEU A 123 4.19 2.75 -15.47
N SER A 124 2.91 3.11 -15.57
CA SER A 124 2.00 2.56 -16.58
C SER A 124 2.43 2.91 -18.00
N ILE A 125 3.06 4.06 -18.21
CA ILE A 125 3.63 4.47 -19.50
C ILE A 125 4.78 3.54 -19.91
N ALA A 126 5.51 3.01 -18.93
CA ALA A 126 6.56 2.01 -19.12
C ALA A 126 6.02 0.56 -19.23
N GLY A 127 4.69 0.37 -19.29
CA GLY A 127 4.05 -0.93 -19.42
C GLY A 127 3.87 -1.69 -18.08
N ILE A 128 4.08 -1.05 -16.92
CA ILE A 128 3.84 -1.67 -15.61
C ILE A 128 2.34 -1.62 -15.31
N GLY A 129 1.76 -2.80 -15.15
CA GLY A 129 0.34 -2.98 -14.88
C GLY A 129 -0.08 -2.63 -13.44
N PRO A 130 -1.36 -2.90 -13.10
CA PRO A 130 -1.91 -2.66 -11.77
C PRO A 130 -1.14 -3.39 -10.66
N LEU A 131 -0.94 -2.72 -9.54
CA LEU A 131 -0.25 -3.27 -8.37
C LEU A 131 -1.27 -3.62 -7.29
N THR A 132 -1.20 -4.85 -6.77
CA THR A 132 -2.02 -5.27 -5.64
C THR A 132 -1.39 -4.83 -4.33
N VAL A 133 -2.21 -4.22 -3.47
CA VAL A 133 -1.83 -3.78 -2.13
C VAL A 133 -2.69 -4.55 -1.13
N THR A 134 -2.06 -5.10 -0.07
CA THR A 134 -2.74 -5.88 0.96
C THR A 134 -2.69 -5.12 2.29
N GLY A 135 -3.84 -4.95 2.94
CA GLY A 135 -3.95 -4.39 4.27
C GLY A 135 -4.37 -5.45 5.29
N ASN A 136 -3.88 -5.31 6.50
CA ASN A 136 -4.22 -6.16 7.64
C ASN A 136 -4.71 -5.30 8.80
N GLY A 137 -5.72 -5.79 9.51
CA GLY A 137 -6.23 -5.16 10.72
C GLY A 137 -6.61 -6.22 11.74
N SER A 138 -6.48 -5.92 13.01
CA SER A 138 -6.91 -6.79 14.09
C SER A 138 -7.61 -6.02 15.18
N ALA A 139 -8.59 -6.66 15.83
CA ALA A 139 -9.27 -6.12 16.99
C ALA A 139 -9.50 -7.22 18.01
N GLN A 140 -9.45 -6.86 19.27
CA GLN A 140 -9.70 -7.78 20.39
C GLN A 140 -10.97 -7.38 21.14
N LEU A 141 -11.66 -8.40 21.65
CA LEU A 141 -12.75 -8.19 22.59
C LEU A 141 -12.17 -7.62 23.89
N LEU A 142 -12.56 -6.38 24.21
CA LEU A 142 -12.17 -5.75 25.46
C LEU A 142 -12.89 -6.45 26.62
N ARG A 143 -12.15 -7.14 27.46
CA ARG A 143 -12.66 -7.62 28.76
C ARG A 143 -12.58 -6.45 29.73
N GLY A 144 -13.68 -6.15 30.41
CA GLY A 144 -13.64 -5.20 31.52
C GLY A 144 -12.59 -5.65 32.54
N THR A 145 -11.76 -4.73 33.01
CA THR A 145 -10.83 -4.98 34.10
C THR A 145 -11.63 -5.25 35.37
N THR A 146 -11.66 -6.49 35.83
CA THR A 146 -12.28 -6.86 37.10
C THR A 146 -11.36 -6.56 38.32
N THR A 147 -10.25 -5.91 38.10
CA THR A 147 -9.43 -5.38 39.21
C THR A 147 -10.06 -4.09 39.71
N GLY A 148 -11.05 -4.22 40.58
CA GLY A 148 -11.45 -3.11 41.44
C GLY A 148 -10.23 -2.68 42.27
N GLU A 149 -9.88 -1.41 42.11
CA GLU A 149 -8.97 -0.74 43.01
C GLU A 149 -9.57 -0.89 44.41
N THR A 150 -8.95 -1.72 45.24
CA THR A 150 -9.25 -1.75 46.69
C THR A 150 -8.72 -0.46 47.29
N PRO A 151 -9.53 0.31 48.02
CA PRO A 151 -9.10 1.54 48.69
C PRO A 151 -8.06 1.28 49.76
#